data_fe5c7c2fd0aaa4609a25abbbea912a4f
#
_entry.id   fe5c7c2fd0aaa4609a25abbbea912a4f
#
_cell.length_a   1.000
_cell.length_b   1.000
_cell.length_c   1.000
_cell.angle_alpha   90.00
_cell.angle_beta   90.00
_cell.angle_gamma   90.00
#
_symmetry.space_group_name_H-M   'P 1'
#
loop_
_entity.id
_entity.type
_entity.pdbx_description
1 polymer ?
#
loop_
_entity_poly.entity_id
_entity_poly.type
_entity_poly.pdbx_seq_one_letter_code
_entity_poly.pdbx_strand_id
1 'polypeptide(L)'
;MLMTDVIVKKREGEKLSAEEIKFVVDGYTKGEIPDYQMSALLMAILLRGMDREETLELTMAMRDSGETLDLSAIKGVKADKHSTGGVGDKTSLILCPMVAAQGVKIAKMSGRGLGHTGGTIDKLESFPSFNTGISEEKFIENVNSFGIAIAGQTADLDPADKKMYALRDVTGTVPSIPLIVSSIMSKKLAAGADVIVLDVKSGSGSFMKTADDARELAENLTAVGKLAGKKTVAVITDMDEPLGNAVGNALEVKEAIEVLHGEKKGELLELCLTLGACILTEAGIAENDAAARKMLEKGIEDGSALEKLAELVEGQEGDRRAVFDTSLLPMAPVQLEAVCDRTGYVKHICADEVGLVSMHLGGGRATKESVIDLSVGLILKKKVGDAVTAGESLGTIHAQSVEAAKKAAEMLNACYTIVPEPVEKPAFIKGIVR
;
A
#
# COMPACT_ATOMS: atom_id res chain seq x y z
N MET A 1 -28.29 8.73 24.92
CA MET A 1 -26.84 8.92 25.08
C MET A 1 -26.49 10.29 24.53
N LEU A 2 -25.66 11.09 25.22
CA LEU A 2 -25.19 12.38 24.70
C LEU A 2 -23.75 12.24 24.25
N MET A 3 -23.43 12.82 23.11
CA MET A 3 -22.04 12.80 22.58
C MET A 3 -21.03 13.47 23.52
N THR A 4 -21.45 14.52 24.24
CA THR A 4 -20.64 15.19 25.25
C THR A 4 -20.20 14.26 26.39
N ASP A 5 -21.06 13.32 26.81
CA ASP A 5 -20.74 12.38 27.90
C ASP A 5 -19.64 11.40 27.44
N VAL A 6 -19.75 10.93 26.18
CA VAL A 6 -18.74 10.03 25.59
C VAL A 6 -17.40 10.74 25.44
N ILE A 7 -17.40 12.01 24.99
CA ILE A 7 -16.17 12.83 24.88
C ILE A 7 -15.53 13.02 26.27
N VAL A 8 -16.31 13.39 27.28
CA VAL A 8 -15.82 13.62 28.63
C VAL A 8 -15.23 12.33 29.20
N LYS A 9 -15.94 11.21 29.07
CA LYS A 9 -15.49 9.89 29.52
C LYS A 9 -14.12 9.53 28.90
N LYS A 10 -13.96 9.66 27.59
CA LYS A 10 -12.68 9.37 26.92
C LYS A 10 -11.59 10.37 27.30
N ARG A 11 -11.91 11.65 27.46
CA ARG A 11 -10.99 12.69 27.90
C ARG A 11 -10.39 12.37 29.29
N GLU A 12 -11.20 11.82 30.21
CA GLU A 12 -10.75 11.41 31.55
C GLU A 12 -9.96 10.08 31.52
N GLY A 13 -9.82 9.42 30.37
CA GLY A 13 -9.07 8.19 30.19
C GLY A 13 -9.87 6.93 30.49
N GLU A 14 -11.19 7.05 30.59
CA GLU A 14 -12.06 5.90 30.83
C GLU A 14 -12.31 5.12 29.52
N LYS A 15 -12.56 3.81 29.67
CA LYS A 15 -12.88 2.91 28.57
C LYS A 15 -14.29 3.17 28.04
N LEU A 16 -14.44 3.28 26.72
CA LEU A 16 -15.74 3.34 26.06
C LEU A 16 -16.34 1.95 25.91
N SER A 17 -17.65 1.82 26.10
CA SER A 17 -18.37 0.58 25.82
C SER A 17 -18.64 0.40 24.33
N ALA A 18 -18.93 -0.84 23.92
CA ALA A 18 -19.36 -1.16 22.54
C ALA A 18 -20.56 -0.33 22.08
N GLU A 19 -21.54 -0.08 23.00
CA GLU A 19 -22.72 0.72 22.70
C GLU A 19 -22.39 2.20 22.50
N GLU A 20 -21.45 2.76 23.28
CA GLU A 20 -20.97 4.14 23.12
C GLU A 20 -20.21 4.31 21.82
N ILE A 21 -19.35 3.35 21.46
CA ILE A 21 -18.60 3.37 20.19
C ILE A 21 -19.56 3.26 19.00
N LYS A 22 -20.52 2.31 19.05
CA LYS A 22 -21.53 2.17 18.02
C LYS A 22 -22.39 3.41 17.85
N PHE A 23 -22.83 4.02 18.96
CA PHE A 23 -23.57 5.29 18.93
C PHE A 23 -22.81 6.40 18.21
N VAL A 24 -21.50 6.53 18.49
CA VAL A 24 -20.64 7.52 17.85
C VAL A 24 -20.51 7.25 16.35
N VAL A 25 -20.17 6.02 15.96
CA VAL A 25 -19.94 5.66 14.54
C VAL A 25 -21.23 5.81 13.73
N ASP A 26 -22.33 5.26 14.21
CA ASP A 26 -23.64 5.35 13.53
C ASP A 26 -24.09 6.81 13.39
N GLY A 27 -24.05 7.57 14.50
CA GLY A 27 -24.50 8.96 14.52
C GLY A 27 -23.63 9.87 13.65
N TYR A 28 -22.33 9.67 13.65
CA TYR A 28 -21.43 10.44 12.80
C TYR A 28 -21.61 10.10 11.31
N THR A 29 -21.72 8.82 10.98
CA THR A 29 -21.94 8.38 9.60
C THR A 29 -23.24 8.93 9.02
N LYS A 30 -24.32 8.95 9.80
CA LYS A 30 -25.63 9.51 9.43
C LYS A 30 -25.68 11.05 9.42
N GLY A 31 -24.65 11.73 9.95
CA GLY A 31 -24.63 13.21 10.08
C GLY A 31 -25.39 13.76 11.26
N GLU A 32 -25.77 12.93 12.22
CA GLU A 32 -26.43 13.31 13.48
C GLU A 32 -25.44 13.89 14.50
N ILE A 33 -24.18 13.45 14.44
CA ILE A 33 -23.06 13.98 15.24
C ILE A 33 -22.26 14.94 14.36
N PRO A 34 -22.10 16.23 14.77
CA PRO A 34 -21.37 17.20 13.98
C PRO A 34 -19.85 17.04 14.10
N ASP A 35 -19.12 17.54 13.09
CA ASP A 35 -17.66 17.43 12.99
C ASP A 35 -16.89 17.95 14.21
N TYR A 36 -17.37 19.04 14.85
CA TYR A 36 -16.69 19.60 16.04
C TYR A 36 -16.74 18.65 17.25
N GLN A 37 -17.83 17.88 17.42
CA GLN A 37 -17.91 16.88 18.48
C GLN A 37 -17.07 15.66 18.14
N MET A 38 -17.10 15.21 16.89
CA MET A 38 -16.27 14.11 16.45
C MET A 38 -14.78 14.46 16.54
N SER A 39 -14.37 15.68 16.14
CA SER A 39 -12.98 16.15 16.29
C SER A 39 -12.51 16.12 17.75
N ALA A 40 -13.38 16.53 18.69
CA ALA A 40 -13.06 16.49 20.12
C ALA A 40 -12.82 15.05 20.61
N LEU A 41 -13.65 14.10 20.18
CA LEU A 41 -13.47 12.68 20.53
C LEU A 41 -12.20 12.10 19.89
N LEU A 42 -11.94 12.37 18.61
CA LEU A 42 -10.73 11.91 17.92
C LEU A 42 -9.46 12.41 18.60
N MET A 43 -9.46 13.66 19.05
CA MET A 43 -8.35 14.22 19.83
C MET A 43 -8.23 13.58 21.23
N ALA A 44 -9.35 13.31 21.90
CA ALA A 44 -9.33 12.58 23.18
C ALA A 44 -8.75 11.15 22.98
N ILE A 45 -9.12 10.46 21.90
CA ILE A 45 -8.56 9.14 21.56
C ILE A 45 -7.06 9.25 21.27
N LEU A 46 -6.61 10.25 20.51
CA LEU A 46 -5.18 10.45 20.23
C LEU A 46 -4.37 10.61 21.53
N LEU A 47 -4.88 11.39 22.48
CA LEU A 47 -4.16 11.74 23.71
C LEU A 47 -4.27 10.67 24.80
N ARG A 48 -5.33 9.87 24.86
CA ARG A 48 -5.62 8.87 25.89
C ARG A 48 -5.47 7.44 25.41
N GLY A 49 -5.44 7.21 24.10
CA GLY A 49 -5.43 5.89 23.48
C GLY A 49 -6.78 5.18 23.58
N MET A 50 -6.80 3.98 23.05
CA MET A 50 -7.85 2.96 23.21
C MET A 50 -7.17 1.63 23.49
N ASP A 51 -7.77 0.78 24.30
CA ASP A 51 -7.28 -0.59 24.44
C ASP A 51 -7.66 -1.44 23.21
N ARG A 52 -7.21 -2.69 23.17
CA ARG A 52 -7.45 -3.59 22.02
C ARG A 52 -8.92 -3.94 21.83
N GLU A 53 -9.70 -4.01 22.91
CA GLU A 53 -11.13 -4.27 22.82
C GLU A 53 -11.88 -3.06 22.29
N GLU A 54 -11.61 -1.85 22.79
CA GLU A 54 -12.16 -0.60 22.25
C GLU A 54 -11.80 -0.44 20.76
N THR A 55 -10.55 -0.75 20.39
CA THR A 55 -10.09 -0.65 19.00
C THR A 55 -10.80 -1.68 18.12
N LEU A 56 -11.04 -2.90 18.61
CA LEU A 56 -11.84 -3.90 17.90
C LEU A 56 -13.29 -3.42 17.72
N GLU A 57 -13.93 -2.93 18.77
CA GLU A 57 -15.32 -2.45 18.71
C GLU A 57 -15.46 -1.27 17.73
N LEU A 58 -14.51 -0.33 17.72
CA LEU A 58 -14.46 0.75 16.75
C LEU A 58 -14.29 0.20 15.32
N THR A 59 -13.38 -0.74 15.13
CA THR A 59 -13.14 -1.41 13.83
C THR A 59 -14.40 -2.09 13.31
N MET A 60 -15.10 -2.83 14.17
CA MET A 60 -16.33 -3.54 13.81
C MET A 60 -17.48 -2.58 13.52
N ALA A 61 -17.66 -1.54 14.32
CA ALA A 61 -18.68 -0.52 14.09
C ALA A 61 -18.43 0.22 12.76
N MET A 62 -17.19 0.54 12.44
CA MET A 62 -16.82 1.16 11.15
C MET A 62 -17.08 0.21 9.98
N ARG A 63 -16.65 -1.05 10.07
CA ARG A 63 -16.94 -2.10 9.07
C ARG A 63 -18.45 -2.19 8.80
N ASP A 64 -19.26 -2.22 9.84
CA ASP A 64 -20.72 -2.44 9.78
C ASP A 64 -21.49 -1.15 9.42
N SER A 65 -20.80 -0.03 9.25
CA SER A 65 -21.41 1.24 8.83
C SER A 65 -21.84 1.27 7.36
N GLY A 66 -21.37 0.34 6.55
CA GLY A 66 -21.64 0.23 5.13
C GLY A 66 -21.81 -1.21 4.66
N GLU A 67 -21.65 -1.41 3.36
CA GLU A 67 -21.72 -2.73 2.75
C GLU A 67 -20.46 -3.55 3.05
N THR A 68 -20.64 -4.87 3.13
CA THR A 68 -19.53 -5.83 3.20
C THR A 68 -19.63 -6.79 2.03
N LEU A 69 -18.48 -7.15 1.44
CA LEU A 69 -18.45 -8.09 0.33
C LEU A 69 -18.72 -9.52 0.83
N ASP A 70 -19.71 -10.17 0.21
CA ASP A 70 -19.94 -11.60 0.39
C ASP A 70 -19.08 -12.42 -0.58
N LEU A 71 -17.94 -12.91 -0.09
CA LEU A 71 -17.05 -13.76 -0.86
C LEU A 71 -17.35 -15.26 -0.72
N SER A 72 -18.52 -15.66 -0.21
CA SER A 72 -18.90 -17.06 0.01
C SER A 72 -19.00 -17.87 -1.29
N ALA A 73 -19.32 -17.20 -2.41
CA ALA A 73 -19.32 -17.79 -3.75
C ALA A 73 -17.92 -18.12 -4.31
N ILE A 74 -16.86 -17.60 -3.68
CA ILE A 74 -15.47 -17.88 -4.06
C ILE A 74 -14.99 -19.12 -3.32
N LYS A 75 -14.66 -20.18 -4.08
CA LYS A 75 -14.14 -21.44 -3.52
C LYS A 75 -12.65 -21.33 -3.19
N GLY A 76 -12.26 -21.75 -1.99
CA GLY A 76 -10.87 -21.73 -1.52
C GLY A 76 -10.60 -20.57 -0.55
N VAL A 77 -9.36 -20.51 -0.07
CA VAL A 77 -8.92 -19.49 0.90
C VAL A 77 -8.68 -18.16 0.18
N LYS A 78 -9.34 -17.11 0.65
CA LYS A 78 -9.17 -15.74 0.14
C LYS A 78 -8.13 -15.01 0.98
N ALA A 79 -7.16 -14.39 0.31
CA ALA A 79 -6.14 -13.57 0.96
C ALA A 79 -6.14 -12.14 0.43
N ASP A 80 -5.77 -11.20 1.30
CA ASP A 80 -5.52 -9.81 0.94
C ASP A 80 -4.21 -9.32 1.55
N LYS A 81 -3.56 -8.39 0.88
CA LYS A 81 -2.38 -7.65 1.37
C LYS A 81 -2.72 -6.18 1.49
N HIS A 82 -2.33 -5.59 2.60
CA HIS A 82 -2.37 -4.14 2.78
C HIS A 82 -0.98 -3.60 3.11
N SER A 83 -0.68 -2.39 2.63
CA SER A 83 0.51 -1.63 3.01
C SER A 83 0.09 -0.36 3.74
N THR A 84 0.85 0.04 4.74
CA THR A 84 0.63 1.33 5.43
C THR A 84 1.01 2.54 4.58
N GLY A 85 1.47 2.31 3.34
CA GLY A 85 1.81 3.34 2.37
C GLY A 85 3.31 3.56 2.25
N GLY A 86 3.72 4.11 1.12
CA GLY A 86 5.11 4.42 0.82
C GLY A 86 5.31 4.80 -0.64
N VAL A 87 6.52 5.21 -0.99
CA VAL A 87 6.89 5.61 -2.34
C VAL A 87 7.45 4.41 -3.10
N GLY A 88 6.95 4.21 -4.33
CA GLY A 88 7.35 3.08 -5.17
C GLY A 88 6.73 1.73 -4.75
N ASP A 89 5.68 1.73 -3.92
CA ASP A 89 5.02 0.47 -3.49
C ASP A 89 4.17 -0.13 -4.61
N LYS A 90 4.82 -0.95 -5.41
CA LYS A 90 4.24 -1.81 -6.45
C LYS A 90 4.05 -3.26 -5.99
N THR A 91 4.24 -3.54 -4.72
CA THR A 91 4.22 -4.90 -4.14
C THR A 91 2.99 -5.71 -4.54
N SER A 92 1.79 -5.08 -4.57
CA SER A 92 0.55 -5.78 -4.93
C SER A 92 0.56 -6.31 -6.37
N LEU A 93 1.24 -5.62 -7.31
CA LEU A 93 1.33 -6.04 -8.72
C LEU A 93 2.20 -7.29 -8.91
N ILE A 94 3.10 -7.55 -7.97
CA ILE A 94 4.02 -8.69 -7.97
C ILE A 94 3.46 -9.80 -7.08
N LEU A 95 3.16 -9.48 -5.83
CA LEU A 95 2.73 -10.43 -4.80
C LEU A 95 1.42 -11.13 -5.15
N CYS A 96 0.40 -10.36 -5.59
CA CYS A 96 -0.92 -10.93 -5.83
C CYS A 96 -0.89 -12.01 -6.95
N PRO A 97 -0.26 -11.76 -8.12
CA PRO A 97 -0.06 -12.81 -9.12
C PRO A 97 0.76 -14.00 -8.62
N MET A 98 1.86 -13.75 -7.88
CA MET A 98 2.71 -14.83 -7.33
C MET A 98 1.91 -15.79 -6.45
N VAL A 99 1.12 -15.28 -5.50
CA VAL A 99 0.35 -16.13 -4.58
C VAL A 99 -0.87 -16.75 -5.25
N ALA A 100 -1.50 -16.03 -6.20
CA ALA A 100 -2.61 -16.58 -6.98
C ALA A 100 -2.18 -17.74 -7.88
N ALA A 101 -0.96 -17.70 -8.43
CA ALA A 101 -0.36 -18.81 -9.17
C ALA A 101 -0.18 -20.08 -8.31
N GLN A 102 -0.10 -19.95 -6.98
CA GLN A 102 -0.03 -21.06 -6.04
C GLN A 102 -1.41 -21.51 -5.52
N GLY A 103 -2.50 -21.00 -6.08
CA GLY A 103 -3.86 -21.43 -5.79
C GLY A 103 -4.61 -20.65 -4.69
N VAL A 104 -3.98 -19.68 -4.06
CA VAL A 104 -4.68 -18.74 -3.15
C VAL A 104 -5.61 -17.84 -3.97
N LYS A 105 -6.79 -17.55 -3.47
CA LYS A 105 -7.73 -16.64 -4.12
C LYS A 105 -7.48 -15.20 -3.69
N ILE A 106 -7.20 -14.33 -4.66
CA ILE A 106 -6.98 -12.90 -4.42
C ILE A 106 -8.22 -12.11 -4.85
N ALA A 107 -9.01 -11.73 -3.87
CA ALA A 107 -10.18 -10.89 -4.03
C ALA A 107 -9.87 -9.51 -3.40
N LYS A 108 -9.17 -8.64 -4.14
CA LYS A 108 -8.58 -7.43 -3.58
C LYS A 108 -9.34 -6.18 -3.95
N MET A 109 -9.79 -5.44 -2.91
CA MET A 109 -10.22 -4.04 -3.05
C MET A 109 -9.07 -3.10 -2.72
N SER A 110 -8.80 -2.13 -3.60
CA SER A 110 -7.69 -1.18 -3.46
C SER A 110 -8.13 0.25 -3.74
N GLY A 111 -7.43 1.20 -3.12
CA GLY A 111 -7.66 2.64 -3.32
C GLY A 111 -6.80 3.24 -4.43
N ARG A 112 -7.15 4.47 -4.82
CA ARG A 112 -6.30 5.35 -5.63
C ARG A 112 -5.22 6.00 -4.76
N GLY A 113 -4.15 6.45 -5.38
CA GLY A 113 -3.10 7.23 -4.71
C GLY A 113 -3.60 8.61 -4.30
N LEU A 114 -3.01 9.14 -3.24
CA LEU A 114 -3.23 10.50 -2.77
C LEU A 114 -1.88 11.19 -2.54
N GLY A 115 -1.78 12.44 -2.99
CA GLY A 115 -0.54 13.21 -2.88
C GLY A 115 0.60 12.57 -3.68
N HIS A 116 1.73 12.39 -3.00
CA HIS A 116 2.97 11.85 -3.56
C HIS A 116 3.05 10.32 -3.57
N THR A 117 2.07 9.63 -2.99
CA THR A 117 2.02 8.16 -2.98
C THR A 117 1.18 7.64 -4.15
N GLY A 118 1.72 6.71 -4.94
CA GLY A 118 0.99 6.08 -6.05
C GLY A 118 0.01 5.00 -5.57
N GLY A 119 -1.22 4.97 -6.09
CA GLY A 119 -2.22 3.95 -5.79
C GLY A 119 -2.09 2.70 -6.67
N THR A 120 -2.45 1.53 -6.14
CA THR A 120 -2.47 0.29 -6.92
C THR A 120 -3.41 0.40 -8.12
N ILE A 121 -4.57 1.05 -7.95
CA ILE A 121 -5.55 1.27 -9.01
C ILE A 121 -4.97 2.13 -10.13
N ASP A 122 -4.30 3.24 -9.80
CA ASP A 122 -3.68 4.13 -10.78
C ASP A 122 -2.58 3.42 -11.59
N LYS A 123 -1.82 2.53 -10.95
CA LYS A 123 -0.81 1.71 -11.63
C LYS A 123 -1.43 0.71 -12.59
N LEU A 124 -2.48 0.00 -12.18
CA LEU A 124 -3.19 -0.94 -13.04
C LEU A 124 -3.82 -0.27 -14.27
N GLU A 125 -4.29 0.97 -14.15
CA GLU A 125 -4.78 1.78 -15.28
C GLU A 125 -3.70 2.11 -16.32
N SER A 126 -2.42 1.81 -16.04
CA SER A 126 -1.36 1.87 -17.06
C SER A 126 -1.46 0.75 -18.11
N PHE A 127 -2.12 -0.36 -17.81
CA PHE A 127 -2.45 -1.35 -18.83
C PHE A 127 -3.54 -0.82 -19.75
N PRO A 128 -3.37 -0.86 -21.07
CA PRO A 128 -4.39 -0.38 -22.00
C PRO A 128 -5.75 -1.03 -21.75
N SER A 129 -6.79 -0.23 -21.66
CA SER A 129 -8.20 -0.64 -21.44
C SER A 129 -8.49 -1.35 -20.11
N PHE A 130 -7.58 -1.42 -19.16
CA PHE A 130 -7.81 -2.10 -17.88
C PHE A 130 -8.97 -1.45 -17.12
N ASN A 131 -9.98 -2.26 -16.77
CA ASN A 131 -11.18 -1.82 -16.06
C ASN A 131 -11.06 -2.07 -14.55
N THR A 132 -10.87 -0.99 -13.78
CA THR A 132 -10.79 -1.03 -12.30
C THR A 132 -12.17 -0.96 -11.62
N GLY A 133 -13.23 -0.67 -12.38
CA GLY A 133 -14.60 -0.49 -11.90
C GLY A 133 -15.54 -1.63 -12.29
N ILE A 134 -15.06 -2.87 -12.29
CA ILE A 134 -15.89 -4.05 -12.61
C ILE A 134 -17.00 -4.26 -11.56
N SER A 135 -18.13 -4.85 -11.97
CA SER A 135 -19.22 -5.19 -11.05
C SER A 135 -18.81 -6.28 -10.04
N GLU A 136 -19.53 -6.39 -8.93
CA GLU A 136 -19.29 -7.43 -7.93
C GLU A 136 -19.40 -8.84 -8.52
N GLU A 137 -20.38 -9.08 -9.38
CA GLU A 137 -20.55 -10.36 -10.06
C GLU A 137 -19.34 -10.69 -10.92
N LYS A 138 -18.83 -9.70 -11.69
CA LYS A 138 -17.64 -9.87 -12.54
C LYS A 138 -16.38 -10.06 -11.70
N PHE A 139 -16.29 -9.37 -10.57
CA PHE A 139 -15.20 -9.54 -9.61
C PHE A 139 -15.14 -10.97 -9.07
N ILE A 140 -16.28 -11.52 -8.62
CA ILE A 140 -16.39 -12.89 -8.11
C ILE A 140 -16.11 -13.91 -9.23
N GLU A 141 -16.65 -13.69 -10.44
CA GLU A 141 -16.38 -14.53 -11.61
C GLU A 141 -14.89 -14.62 -11.93
N ASN A 142 -14.19 -13.46 -11.96
CA ASN A 142 -12.75 -13.41 -12.25
C ASN A 142 -11.93 -14.13 -11.17
N VAL A 143 -12.26 -13.95 -9.89
CA VAL A 143 -11.55 -14.68 -8.82
C VAL A 143 -11.78 -16.19 -8.91
N ASN A 144 -12.98 -16.64 -9.27
CA ASN A 144 -13.25 -18.06 -9.48
C ASN A 144 -12.50 -18.61 -10.69
N SER A 145 -12.50 -17.89 -11.81
CA SER A 145 -11.92 -18.32 -13.10
C SER A 145 -10.39 -18.22 -13.10
N PHE A 146 -9.85 -17.06 -12.72
CA PHE A 146 -8.42 -16.75 -12.82
C PHE A 146 -7.69 -16.84 -11.47
N GLY A 147 -8.40 -16.91 -10.36
CA GLY A 147 -7.84 -16.89 -9.01
C GLY A 147 -7.52 -15.50 -8.48
N ILE A 148 -7.73 -14.44 -9.27
CA ILE A 148 -7.34 -13.08 -8.92
C ILE A 148 -8.27 -12.05 -9.55
N ALA A 149 -8.63 -11.02 -8.77
CA ALA A 149 -9.19 -9.76 -9.25
C ALA A 149 -8.78 -8.62 -8.31
N ILE A 150 -8.52 -7.43 -8.87
CA ILE A 150 -8.18 -6.21 -8.12
C ILE A 150 -9.05 -5.06 -8.61
N ALA A 151 -10.01 -4.63 -7.80
CA ALA A 151 -10.95 -3.58 -8.15
C ALA A 151 -10.83 -2.34 -7.25
N GLY A 152 -11.35 -1.21 -7.71
CA GLY A 152 -11.49 0.00 -6.91
C GLY A 152 -12.49 -0.19 -5.78
N GLN A 153 -12.23 0.44 -4.63
CA GLN A 153 -13.19 0.45 -3.52
C GLN A 153 -14.45 1.22 -3.92
N THR A 154 -15.63 0.68 -3.59
CA THR A 154 -16.90 1.38 -3.75
C THR A 154 -17.05 2.47 -2.70
N ALA A 155 -17.94 3.44 -2.95
CA ALA A 155 -18.22 4.51 -2.00
C ALA A 155 -18.94 4.00 -0.73
N ASP A 156 -19.59 2.85 -0.83
CA ASP A 156 -20.45 2.27 0.19
C ASP A 156 -19.71 1.27 1.10
N LEU A 157 -18.49 0.92 0.73
CA LEU A 157 -17.59 0.13 1.58
C LEU A 157 -16.99 1.03 2.68
N ASP A 158 -17.39 0.78 3.95
CA ASP A 158 -16.89 1.51 5.14
C ASP A 158 -17.03 3.04 5.04
N PRO A 159 -18.25 3.60 4.89
CA PRO A 159 -18.46 5.04 4.80
C PRO A 159 -18.05 5.80 6.07
N ALA A 160 -18.04 5.14 7.23
CA ALA A 160 -17.57 5.72 8.47
C ALA A 160 -16.08 6.09 8.38
N ASP A 161 -15.23 5.19 7.88
CA ASP A 161 -13.81 5.47 7.71
C ASP A 161 -13.58 6.64 6.75
N LYS A 162 -14.27 6.64 5.61
CA LYS A 162 -14.13 7.72 4.63
C LYS A 162 -14.38 9.09 5.26
N LYS A 163 -15.43 9.21 6.09
CA LYS A 163 -15.81 10.46 6.74
C LYS A 163 -14.87 10.81 7.89
N MET A 164 -14.53 9.83 8.73
CA MET A 164 -13.63 10.01 9.86
C MET A 164 -12.21 10.34 9.39
N TYR A 165 -11.69 9.67 8.37
CA TYR A 165 -10.34 9.92 7.85
C TYR A 165 -10.22 11.32 7.24
N ALA A 166 -11.23 11.78 6.48
CA ALA A 166 -11.26 13.14 5.95
C ALA A 166 -11.22 14.20 7.05
N LEU A 167 -11.87 13.94 8.20
CA LEU A 167 -11.81 14.83 9.35
C LEU A 167 -10.44 14.76 10.06
N ARG A 168 -9.87 13.57 10.21
CA ARG A 168 -8.55 13.36 10.82
C ARG A 168 -7.44 14.08 10.07
N ASP A 169 -7.52 14.10 8.75
CA ASP A 169 -6.52 14.71 7.87
C ASP A 169 -6.36 16.21 8.12
N VAL A 170 -7.43 16.91 8.53
CA VAL A 170 -7.45 18.35 8.79
C VAL A 170 -7.47 18.71 10.28
N THR A 171 -7.47 17.76 11.20
CA THR A 171 -7.54 17.98 12.65
C THR A 171 -6.30 17.53 13.43
N GLY A 172 -5.24 17.06 12.70
CA GLY A 172 -3.99 16.62 13.33
C GLY A 172 -4.12 15.30 14.11
N THR A 173 -5.14 14.49 13.84
CA THR A 173 -5.42 13.23 14.56
C THR A 173 -5.06 11.95 13.77
N VAL A 174 -4.39 12.11 12.63
CA VAL A 174 -3.93 10.97 11.80
C VAL A 174 -2.98 10.03 12.57
N PRO A 175 -1.96 10.50 13.34
CA PRO A 175 -0.94 9.60 13.92
C PRO A 175 -1.40 8.86 15.20
N SER A 176 -2.69 8.59 15.35
CA SER A 176 -3.24 7.78 16.44
C SER A 176 -3.26 6.30 16.07
N ILE A 177 -2.49 5.46 16.78
CA ILE A 177 -2.40 4.01 16.50
C ILE A 177 -3.77 3.34 16.51
N PRO A 178 -4.67 3.49 17.52
CA PRO A 178 -5.99 2.88 17.47
C PRO A 178 -6.81 3.30 16.25
N LEU A 179 -6.75 4.59 15.87
CA LEU A 179 -7.48 5.11 14.71
C LEU A 179 -6.89 4.64 13.38
N ILE A 180 -5.56 4.44 13.30
CA ILE A 180 -4.91 3.85 12.13
C ILE A 180 -5.32 2.38 11.99
N VAL A 181 -5.27 1.62 13.09
CA VAL A 181 -5.67 0.21 13.13
C VAL A 181 -7.12 0.05 12.68
N SER A 182 -8.03 0.83 13.27
CA SER A 182 -9.47 0.75 12.93
C SER A 182 -9.72 1.11 11.47
N SER A 183 -9.08 2.16 10.95
CA SER A 183 -9.20 2.58 9.55
C SER A 183 -8.71 1.52 8.55
N ILE A 184 -7.61 0.82 8.86
CA ILE A 184 -7.06 -0.23 8.00
C ILE A 184 -7.94 -1.49 8.10
N MET A 185 -8.20 -1.94 9.33
CA MET A 185 -8.81 -3.24 9.55
C MET A 185 -10.30 -3.26 9.23
N SER A 186 -11.05 -2.17 9.43
CA SER A 186 -12.46 -2.09 9.04
C SER A 186 -12.65 -2.37 7.54
N LYS A 187 -11.86 -1.75 6.68
CA LYS A 187 -11.87 -1.99 5.23
C LYS A 187 -11.45 -3.41 4.85
N LYS A 188 -10.43 -3.97 5.54
CA LYS A 188 -9.97 -5.35 5.25
C LYS A 188 -10.99 -6.40 5.71
N LEU A 189 -11.66 -6.16 6.81
CA LEU A 189 -12.74 -7.02 7.29
C LEU A 189 -14.00 -6.89 6.41
N ALA A 190 -14.34 -5.68 5.97
CA ALA A 190 -15.45 -5.45 5.01
C ALA A 190 -15.20 -6.12 3.66
N ALA A 191 -13.94 -6.18 3.19
CA ALA A 191 -13.56 -6.88 1.96
C ALA A 191 -13.59 -8.42 2.06
N GLY A 192 -13.73 -9.01 3.26
CA GLY A 192 -14.11 -10.41 3.45
C GLY A 192 -12.98 -11.46 3.40
N ALA A 193 -11.70 -11.08 3.25
CA ALA A 193 -10.59 -12.04 3.18
C ALA A 193 -10.47 -12.92 4.44
N ASP A 194 -9.97 -14.16 4.28
CA ASP A 194 -9.71 -15.13 5.36
C ASP A 194 -8.32 -14.92 5.97
N VAL A 195 -7.36 -14.54 5.12
CA VAL A 195 -5.96 -14.25 5.48
C VAL A 195 -5.64 -12.80 5.12
N ILE A 196 -5.12 -12.03 6.07
CA ILE A 196 -4.72 -10.64 5.89
C ILE A 196 -3.22 -10.52 6.20
N VAL A 197 -2.43 -10.12 5.22
CA VAL A 197 -1.00 -9.84 5.43
C VAL A 197 -0.74 -8.35 5.26
N LEU A 198 -0.09 -7.77 6.27
CA LEU A 198 0.13 -6.35 6.41
C LEU A 198 1.62 -6.05 6.19
N ASP A 199 1.91 -5.10 5.32
CA ASP A 199 3.24 -4.55 5.10
C ASP A 199 3.32 -3.20 5.84
N VAL A 200 3.89 -3.23 7.05
CA VAL A 200 4.00 -2.07 7.94
C VAL A 200 5.32 -1.37 7.68
N LYS A 201 5.22 -0.21 7.03
CA LYS A 201 6.37 0.61 6.65
C LYS A 201 6.92 1.37 7.85
N SER A 202 8.25 1.41 7.97
CA SER A 202 9.01 2.14 8.99
C SER A 202 10.10 2.98 8.33
N GLY A 203 10.22 4.24 8.69
CA GLY A 203 11.24 5.15 8.17
C GLY A 203 10.70 6.50 7.75
N SER A 204 11.56 7.33 7.18
CA SER A 204 11.26 8.73 6.81
C SER A 204 10.12 8.85 5.81
N GLY A 205 9.98 7.89 4.89
CA GLY A 205 8.93 7.83 3.87
C GLY A 205 7.64 7.12 4.32
N SER A 206 7.39 6.98 5.61
CA SER A 206 6.21 6.31 6.16
C SER A 206 5.57 7.07 7.32
N PHE A 207 4.35 6.66 7.71
CA PHE A 207 3.69 7.20 8.91
C PHE A 207 4.46 6.86 10.19
N MET A 208 4.98 5.63 10.31
CA MET A 208 5.78 5.18 11.45
C MET A 208 7.24 5.54 11.21
N LYS A 209 7.74 6.53 11.95
CA LYS A 209 9.09 7.05 11.74
C LYS A 209 10.16 6.16 12.35
N THR A 210 9.82 5.37 13.37
CA THR A 210 10.76 4.44 14.03
C THR A 210 10.33 2.98 13.88
N ALA A 211 11.27 2.06 14.06
CA ALA A 211 10.96 0.62 14.04
C ALA A 211 10.09 0.21 15.23
N ASP A 212 10.18 0.89 16.36
CA ASP A 212 9.38 0.62 17.56
C ASP A 212 7.92 1.03 17.33
N ASP A 213 7.66 2.22 16.76
CA ASP A 213 6.30 2.67 16.40
C ASP A 213 5.66 1.70 15.39
N ALA A 214 6.45 1.25 14.40
CA ALA A 214 6.00 0.30 13.40
C ALA A 214 5.69 -1.08 14.03
N ARG A 215 6.47 -1.50 15.02
CA ARG A 215 6.21 -2.74 15.77
C ARG A 215 4.93 -2.64 16.59
N GLU A 216 4.74 -1.55 17.31
CA GLU A 216 3.50 -1.30 18.06
C GLU A 216 2.28 -1.33 17.15
N LEU A 217 2.35 -0.66 15.99
CA LEU A 217 1.28 -0.71 15.00
C LEU A 217 1.04 -2.13 14.48
N ALA A 218 2.11 -2.87 14.13
CA ALA A 218 2.02 -4.24 13.64
C ALA A 218 1.36 -5.20 14.66
N GLU A 219 1.72 -5.08 15.94
CA GLU A 219 1.14 -5.86 17.03
C GLU A 219 -0.35 -5.57 17.22
N ASN A 220 -0.75 -4.29 17.17
CA ASN A 220 -2.15 -3.90 17.30
C ASN A 220 -2.99 -4.35 16.09
N LEU A 221 -2.50 -4.18 14.87
CA LEU A 221 -3.14 -4.66 13.65
C LEU A 221 -3.35 -6.18 13.67
N THR A 222 -2.30 -6.93 14.06
CA THR A 222 -2.35 -8.40 14.15
C THR A 222 -3.32 -8.85 15.24
N ALA A 223 -3.31 -8.20 16.40
CA ALA A 223 -4.21 -8.52 17.51
C ALA A 223 -5.67 -8.28 17.15
N VAL A 224 -6.01 -7.12 16.54
CA VAL A 224 -7.39 -6.80 16.11
C VAL A 224 -7.86 -7.77 15.04
N GLY A 225 -7.00 -8.10 14.06
CA GLY A 225 -7.36 -9.08 13.04
C GLY A 225 -7.66 -10.47 13.60
N LYS A 226 -6.87 -10.95 14.57
CA LYS A 226 -7.10 -12.22 15.25
C LYS A 226 -8.37 -12.21 16.12
N LEU A 227 -8.60 -11.12 16.86
CA LEU A 227 -9.83 -10.96 17.65
C LEU A 227 -11.08 -10.93 16.74
N ALA A 228 -10.95 -10.41 15.51
CA ALA A 228 -11.99 -10.47 14.49
C ALA A 228 -12.09 -11.84 13.78
N GLY A 229 -11.37 -12.86 14.24
CA GLY A 229 -11.40 -14.23 13.69
C GLY A 229 -10.65 -14.42 12.37
N LYS A 230 -9.73 -13.49 12.00
CA LYS A 230 -8.93 -13.59 10.77
C LYS A 230 -7.51 -14.03 11.05
N LYS A 231 -6.92 -14.78 10.12
CA LYS A 231 -5.49 -15.07 10.13
C LYS A 231 -4.75 -13.81 9.68
N THR A 232 -4.02 -13.19 10.59
CA THR A 232 -3.39 -11.88 10.35
C THR A 232 -1.92 -11.92 10.71
N VAL A 233 -1.07 -11.48 9.78
CA VAL A 233 0.38 -11.37 9.94
C VAL A 233 0.81 -9.97 9.49
N ALA A 234 1.78 -9.38 10.18
CA ALA A 234 2.39 -8.11 9.79
C ALA A 234 3.90 -8.28 9.59
N VAL A 235 4.41 -7.75 8.49
CA VAL A 235 5.85 -7.67 8.17
C VAL A 235 6.26 -6.20 8.28
N ILE A 236 7.27 -5.91 9.11
CA ILE A 236 7.81 -4.57 9.30
C ILE A 236 8.95 -4.37 8.31
N THR A 237 8.86 -3.33 7.47
CA THR A 237 9.79 -3.09 6.37
C THR A 237 10.31 -1.67 6.35
N ASP A 238 11.49 -1.47 5.77
CA ASP A 238 12.11 -0.16 5.64
C ASP A 238 11.44 0.71 4.56
N MET A 239 11.34 2.01 4.83
CA MET A 239 10.90 3.05 3.88
C MET A 239 11.74 4.33 4.04
N ASP A 240 13.01 4.20 4.40
CA ASP A 240 13.97 5.32 4.39
C ASP A 240 14.49 5.66 2.99
N GLU A 241 14.17 4.83 2.01
CA GLU A 241 14.33 5.09 0.58
C GLU A 241 13.13 4.51 -0.19
N PRO A 242 12.85 4.95 -1.44
CA PRO A 242 11.78 4.38 -2.25
C PRO A 242 11.93 2.89 -2.49
N LEU A 243 10.83 2.14 -2.47
CA LEU A 243 10.81 0.70 -2.72
C LEU A 243 11.04 0.39 -4.21
N GLY A 244 12.02 -0.46 -4.47
CA GLY A 244 12.48 -0.70 -5.85
C GLY A 244 13.19 0.53 -6.43
N ASN A 245 13.22 0.62 -7.76
CA ASN A 245 13.90 1.68 -8.48
C ASN A 245 12.94 2.66 -9.16
N ALA A 246 11.80 2.18 -9.66
CA ALA A 246 10.84 3.01 -10.37
C ALA A 246 9.87 3.73 -9.42
N VAL A 247 9.59 4.99 -9.70
CA VAL A 247 8.56 5.81 -9.04
C VAL A 247 7.77 6.54 -10.13
N GLY A 248 6.51 6.17 -10.30
CA GLY A 248 5.62 6.61 -11.37
C GLY A 248 4.80 5.42 -11.89
N ASN A 249 3.55 5.66 -12.34
CA ASN A 249 2.56 4.59 -12.54
C ASN A 249 3.01 3.49 -13.53
N ALA A 250 3.20 3.82 -14.81
CA ALA A 250 3.63 2.84 -15.83
C ALA A 250 5.05 2.32 -15.59
N LEU A 251 5.95 3.15 -15.05
CA LEU A 251 7.31 2.74 -14.73
C LEU A 251 7.33 1.69 -13.61
N GLU A 252 6.46 1.83 -12.62
CA GLU A 252 6.31 0.84 -11.54
C GLU A 252 5.68 -0.45 -12.04
N VAL A 253 4.71 -0.38 -12.97
CA VAL A 253 4.15 -1.57 -13.65
C VAL A 253 5.23 -2.31 -14.42
N LYS A 254 6.06 -1.58 -15.18
CA LYS A 254 7.19 -2.16 -15.91
C LYS A 254 8.16 -2.86 -14.97
N GLU A 255 8.55 -2.22 -13.87
CA GLU A 255 9.43 -2.85 -12.87
C GLU A 255 8.79 -4.09 -12.23
N ALA A 256 7.48 -4.08 -11.98
CA ALA A 256 6.76 -5.24 -11.47
C ALA A 256 6.79 -6.42 -12.47
N ILE A 257 6.62 -6.15 -13.77
CA ILE A 257 6.74 -7.15 -14.83
C ILE A 257 8.16 -7.72 -14.89
N GLU A 258 9.20 -6.87 -14.83
CA GLU A 258 10.61 -7.28 -14.84
C GLU A 258 10.96 -8.21 -13.64
N VAL A 259 10.36 -7.95 -12.46
CA VAL A 259 10.48 -8.83 -11.29
C VAL A 259 9.79 -10.17 -11.52
N LEU A 260 8.56 -10.17 -12.04
CA LEU A 260 7.80 -11.40 -12.32
C LEU A 260 8.42 -12.23 -13.46
N HIS A 261 9.12 -11.58 -14.38
CA HIS A 261 9.89 -12.24 -15.44
C HIS A 261 11.23 -12.85 -14.94
N GLY A 262 11.61 -12.53 -13.68
CA GLY A 262 12.87 -13.01 -13.08
C GLY A 262 14.11 -12.20 -13.45
N GLU A 263 13.96 -11.08 -14.17
CA GLU A 263 15.05 -10.20 -14.60
C GLU A 263 15.60 -9.34 -13.45
N LYS A 264 14.72 -8.95 -12.52
CA LYS A 264 15.10 -8.13 -11.35
C LYS A 264 15.02 -8.92 -10.06
N LYS A 265 16.09 -8.76 -9.28
CA LYS A 265 16.22 -9.28 -7.90
C LYS A 265 16.39 -8.11 -6.94
N GLY A 266 16.54 -8.41 -5.65
CA GLY A 266 16.76 -7.40 -4.61
C GLY A 266 15.57 -7.25 -3.67
N GLU A 267 15.54 -6.13 -2.93
CA GLU A 267 14.62 -5.93 -1.80
C GLU A 267 13.14 -5.98 -2.17
N LEU A 268 12.77 -5.49 -3.38
CA LEU A 268 11.39 -5.56 -3.86
C LEU A 268 10.92 -7.01 -4.03
N LEU A 269 11.74 -7.86 -4.63
CA LEU A 269 11.44 -9.30 -4.75
C LEU A 269 11.47 -9.98 -3.37
N GLU A 270 12.45 -9.66 -2.51
CA GLU A 270 12.57 -10.21 -1.17
C GLU A 270 11.34 -9.91 -0.32
N LEU A 271 10.82 -8.69 -0.41
CA LEU A 271 9.56 -8.31 0.23
C LEU A 271 8.38 -9.16 -0.27
N CYS A 272 8.25 -9.30 -1.59
CA CYS A 272 7.16 -10.08 -2.18
C CYS A 272 7.24 -11.57 -1.79
N LEU A 273 8.45 -12.14 -1.75
CA LEU A 273 8.68 -13.51 -1.29
C LEU A 273 8.33 -13.68 0.20
N THR A 274 8.71 -12.72 1.04
CA THR A 274 8.41 -12.78 2.48
C THR A 274 6.91 -12.65 2.77
N LEU A 275 6.24 -11.66 2.18
CA LEU A 275 4.79 -11.47 2.32
C LEU A 275 4.02 -12.66 1.73
N GLY A 276 4.46 -13.15 0.57
CA GLY A 276 3.86 -14.31 -0.09
C GLY A 276 4.02 -15.59 0.72
N ALA A 277 5.20 -15.79 1.33
CA ALA A 277 5.43 -16.92 2.22
C ALA A 277 4.46 -16.89 3.41
N CYS A 278 4.28 -15.73 4.04
CA CYS A 278 3.29 -15.56 5.10
C CYS A 278 1.86 -15.90 4.62
N ILE A 279 1.47 -15.43 3.42
CA ILE A 279 0.14 -15.73 2.84
C ILE A 279 -0.03 -17.24 2.63
N LEU A 280 0.92 -17.92 1.97
CA LEU A 280 0.79 -19.34 1.65
C LEU A 280 0.78 -20.22 2.91
N THR A 281 1.59 -19.85 3.91
CA THR A 281 1.65 -20.57 5.21
C THR A 281 0.33 -20.40 5.96
N GLU A 282 -0.18 -19.17 6.10
CA GLU A 282 -1.45 -18.91 6.78
C GLU A 282 -2.65 -19.47 6.01
N ALA A 283 -2.58 -19.51 4.68
CA ALA A 283 -3.61 -20.15 3.85
C ALA A 283 -3.61 -21.69 3.96
N GLY A 284 -2.56 -22.29 4.54
CA GLY A 284 -2.40 -23.74 4.64
C GLY A 284 -2.01 -24.40 3.30
N ILE A 285 -1.50 -23.62 2.36
CA ILE A 285 -0.99 -24.10 1.05
C ILE A 285 0.44 -24.65 1.22
N ALA A 286 1.23 -24.03 2.08
CA ALA A 286 2.58 -24.47 2.41
C ALA A 286 2.70 -24.81 3.90
N GLU A 287 3.57 -25.78 4.21
CA GLU A 287 3.80 -26.23 5.58
C GLU A 287 4.50 -25.18 6.44
N ASN A 288 5.37 -24.39 5.84
CA ASN A 288 6.13 -23.32 6.50
C ASN A 288 6.62 -22.29 5.48
N ASP A 289 7.15 -21.18 5.97
CA ASP A 289 7.61 -20.07 5.13
C ASP A 289 8.73 -20.46 4.16
N ALA A 290 9.61 -21.39 4.54
CA ALA A 290 10.69 -21.84 3.67
C ALA A 290 10.18 -22.68 2.47
N ALA A 291 9.17 -23.52 2.71
CA ALA A 291 8.51 -24.27 1.65
C ALA A 291 7.68 -23.31 0.75
N ALA A 292 6.95 -22.39 1.36
CA ALA A 292 6.20 -21.36 0.66
C ALA A 292 7.10 -20.52 -0.27
N ARG A 293 8.25 -20.06 0.24
CA ARG A 293 9.22 -19.30 -0.55
C ARG A 293 9.68 -20.04 -1.80
N LYS A 294 10.03 -21.33 -1.68
CA LYS A 294 10.42 -22.16 -2.83
C LYS A 294 9.32 -22.27 -3.88
N MET A 295 8.05 -22.37 -3.45
CA MET A 295 6.92 -22.39 -4.36
C MET A 295 6.80 -21.07 -5.14
N LEU A 296 6.97 -19.93 -4.47
CA LEU A 296 6.91 -18.61 -5.08
C LEU A 296 8.08 -18.37 -6.05
N GLU A 297 9.30 -18.75 -5.66
CA GLU A 297 10.51 -18.67 -6.52
C GLU A 297 10.32 -19.51 -7.79
N LYS A 298 9.79 -20.75 -7.64
CA LYS A 298 9.45 -21.60 -8.78
C LYS A 298 8.41 -20.98 -9.69
N GLY A 299 7.38 -20.31 -9.16
CA GLY A 299 6.36 -19.64 -9.96
C GLY A 299 6.89 -18.47 -10.79
N ILE A 300 8.00 -17.85 -10.36
CA ILE A 300 8.74 -16.88 -11.17
C ILE A 300 9.56 -17.59 -12.25
N GLU A 301 10.31 -18.65 -11.87
CA GLU A 301 11.19 -19.39 -12.77
C GLU A 301 10.44 -20.07 -13.93
N ASP A 302 9.24 -20.62 -13.68
CA ASP A 302 8.42 -21.28 -14.70
C ASP A 302 7.45 -20.34 -15.43
N GLY A 303 7.44 -19.05 -15.07
CA GLY A 303 6.60 -18.01 -15.68
C GLY A 303 5.14 -18.00 -15.24
N SER A 304 4.71 -18.89 -14.35
CA SER A 304 3.29 -18.98 -13.94
C SER A 304 2.82 -17.73 -13.19
N ALA A 305 3.71 -17.04 -12.46
CA ALA A 305 3.39 -15.79 -11.80
C ALA A 305 3.16 -14.65 -12.81
N LEU A 306 3.97 -14.55 -13.87
CA LEU A 306 3.80 -13.57 -14.93
C LEU A 306 2.51 -13.83 -15.73
N GLU A 307 2.25 -15.10 -16.07
CA GLU A 307 1.01 -15.51 -16.74
C GLU A 307 -0.22 -15.15 -15.89
N LYS A 308 -0.13 -15.28 -14.57
CA LYS A 308 -1.21 -14.90 -13.65
C LYS A 308 -1.48 -13.39 -13.65
N LEU A 309 -0.44 -12.54 -13.84
CA LEU A 309 -0.64 -11.10 -14.08
C LEU A 309 -1.35 -10.86 -15.42
N ALA A 310 -1.00 -11.62 -16.48
CA ALA A 310 -1.66 -11.51 -17.76
C ALA A 310 -3.15 -11.92 -17.70
N GLU A 311 -3.47 -12.97 -16.92
CA GLU A 311 -4.86 -13.38 -16.65
C GLU A 311 -5.65 -12.33 -15.88
N LEU A 312 -5.02 -11.64 -14.88
CA LEU A 312 -5.64 -10.51 -14.19
C LEU A 312 -5.98 -9.39 -15.16
N VAL A 313 -5.02 -9.03 -16.03
CA VAL A 313 -5.20 -7.96 -17.01
C VAL A 313 -6.32 -8.31 -17.99
N GLU A 314 -6.33 -9.52 -18.54
CA GLU A 314 -7.37 -10.01 -19.46
C GLU A 314 -8.75 -10.09 -18.80
N GLY A 315 -8.84 -10.63 -17.58
CA GLY A 315 -10.09 -10.78 -16.83
C GLY A 315 -10.75 -9.43 -16.50
N GLN A 316 -9.99 -8.34 -16.53
CA GLN A 316 -10.46 -6.97 -16.32
C GLN A 316 -10.37 -6.11 -17.60
N GLU A 317 -10.58 -6.74 -18.78
CA GLU A 317 -10.72 -6.09 -20.09
C GLU A 317 -9.45 -5.40 -20.61
N GLY A 318 -8.32 -5.56 -19.91
CA GLY A 318 -7.04 -4.99 -20.29
C GLY A 318 -6.35 -5.77 -21.42
N ASP A 319 -5.43 -5.11 -22.09
CA ASP A 319 -4.61 -5.75 -23.12
C ASP A 319 -3.49 -6.57 -22.47
N ARG A 320 -3.71 -7.90 -22.34
CA ARG A 320 -2.72 -8.83 -21.77
C ARG A 320 -1.36 -8.81 -22.46
N ARG A 321 -1.29 -8.38 -23.73
CA ARG A 321 -0.01 -8.30 -24.47
C ARG A 321 0.97 -7.34 -23.80
N ALA A 322 0.46 -6.30 -23.12
CA ALA A 322 1.30 -5.34 -22.41
C ALA A 322 2.09 -5.94 -21.23
N VAL A 323 1.70 -7.14 -20.75
CA VAL A 323 2.47 -7.88 -19.75
C VAL A 323 3.74 -8.51 -20.36
N PHE A 324 3.71 -8.86 -21.64
CA PHE A 324 4.83 -9.49 -22.36
C PHE A 324 5.59 -8.49 -23.23
N ASP A 325 4.98 -7.37 -23.58
CA ASP A 325 5.56 -6.28 -24.37
C ASP A 325 5.28 -4.94 -23.66
N THR A 326 6.21 -4.52 -22.82
CA THR A 326 6.10 -3.30 -22.04
C THR A 326 6.16 -2.02 -22.87
N SER A 327 6.44 -2.10 -24.19
CA SER A 327 6.35 -0.96 -25.11
C SER A 327 4.91 -0.50 -25.34
N LEU A 328 3.92 -1.32 -25.00
CA LEU A 328 2.50 -1.00 -25.04
C LEU A 328 2.04 -0.17 -23.83
N LEU A 329 2.86 -0.06 -22.79
CA LEU A 329 2.57 0.80 -21.63
C LEU A 329 2.82 2.28 -21.98
N PRO A 330 2.15 3.23 -21.30
CA PRO A 330 2.40 4.66 -21.47
C PRO A 330 3.88 5.03 -21.29
N MET A 331 4.44 5.79 -22.22
CA MET A 331 5.83 6.26 -22.18
C MET A 331 5.91 7.78 -22.36
N ALA A 332 6.71 8.43 -21.50
CA ALA A 332 6.97 9.86 -21.63
C ALA A 332 7.96 10.13 -22.80
N PRO A 333 7.77 11.21 -23.56
CA PRO A 333 8.59 11.52 -24.73
C PRO A 333 10.02 11.97 -24.40
N VAL A 334 10.27 12.44 -23.19
CA VAL A 334 11.57 12.95 -22.74
C VAL A 334 12.13 12.07 -21.65
N GLN A 335 13.37 11.64 -21.83
CA GLN A 335 14.18 10.97 -20.80
C GLN A 335 15.43 11.79 -20.56
N LEU A 336 15.76 12.08 -19.29
CA LEU A 336 16.91 12.89 -18.91
C LEU A 336 17.58 12.31 -17.66
N GLU A 337 18.91 12.21 -17.72
CA GLU A 337 19.70 11.74 -16.58
C GLU A 337 19.84 12.84 -15.51
N ALA A 338 19.49 12.50 -14.27
CA ALA A 338 19.76 13.34 -13.13
C ALA A 338 21.18 13.07 -12.63
N VAL A 339 22.11 13.94 -13.02
CA VAL A 339 23.55 13.77 -12.76
C VAL A 339 23.92 14.33 -11.39
N CYS A 340 24.69 13.56 -10.61
CA CYS A 340 25.20 13.97 -9.31
C CYS A 340 26.36 14.96 -9.44
N ASP A 341 26.40 15.97 -8.58
CA ASP A 341 27.50 16.94 -8.50
C ASP A 341 28.53 16.63 -7.39
N ARG A 342 28.31 15.53 -6.64
CA ARG A 342 29.11 15.13 -5.46
C ARG A 342 29.70 13.74 -5.63
N THR A 343 30.84 13.50 -4.97
CA THR A 343 31.46 12.19 -4.87
C THR A 343 31.40 11.70 -3.43
N GLY A 344 31.04 10.42 -3.23
CA GLY A 344 30.92 9.81 -1.91
C GLY A 344 30.03 8.58 -1.92
N TYR A 345 29.29 8.38 -0.83
CA TYR A 345 28.36 7.27 -0.64
C TYR A 345 26.98 7.81 -0.30
N VAL A 346 25.96 7.19 -0.85
CA VAL A 346 24.57 7.55 -0.55
C VAL A 346 24.22 7.12 0.88
N LYS A 347 24.02 8.11 1.75
CA LYS A 347 23.64 7.88 3.14
C LYS A 347 22.12 7.78 3.33
N HIS A 348 21.36 8.58 2.58
CA HIS A 348 19.92 8.67 2.70
C HIS A 348 19.31 9.18 1.40
N ILE A 349 18.10 8.69 1.10
CA ILE A 349 17.26 9.16 0.00
C ILE A 349 15.91 9.52 0.61
N CYS A 350 15.54 10.80 0.63
CA CYS A 350 14.26 11.22 1.18
C CYS A 350 13.10 10.68 0.31
N ALA A 351 12.49 9.57 0.73
CA ALA A 351 11.48 8.89 -0.07
C ALA A 351 10.27 9.77 -0.38
N ASP A 352 9.79 10.54 0.60
CA ASP A 352 8.64 11.45 0.42
C ASP A 352 8.95 12.52 -0.65
N GLU A 353 10.16 13.10 -0.62
CA GLU A 353 10.60 14.09 -1.62
C GLU A 353 10.73 13.47 -3.01
N VAL A 354 11.22 12.23 -3.12
CA VAL A 354 11.23 11.49 -4.40
C VAL A 354 9.81 11.29 -4.93
N GLY A 355 8.86 10.97 -4.06
CA GLY A 355 7.44 10.89 -4.41
C GLY A 355 6.89 12.24 -4.91
N LEU A 356 7.28 13.35 -4.26
CA LEU A 356 6.93 14.71 -4.70
C LEU A 356 7.52 15.05 -6.08
N VAL A 357 8.75 14.60 -6.41
CA VAL A 357 9.30 14.75 -7.78
C VAL A 357 8.37 14.11 -8.80
N SER A 358 7.92 12.87 -8.57
CA SER A 358 6.98 12.18 -9.47
C SER A 358 5.63 12.92 -9.56
N MET A 359 5.11 13.41 -8.43
CA MET A 359 3.87 14.21 -8.41
C MET A 359 4.01 15.51 -9.21
N HIS A 360 5.11 16.24 -9.09
CA HIS A 360 5.39 17.45 -9.86
C HIS A 360 5.53 17.21 -11.37
N LEU A 361 5.95 16.02 -11.77
CA LEU A 361 5.94 15.60 -13.19
C LEU A 361 4.51 15.31 -13.69
N GLY A 362 3.52 15.19 -12.82
CA GLY A 362 2.14 14.82 -13.14
C GLY A 362 1.77 13.38 -12.79
N GLY A 363 2.67 12.60 -12.19
CA GLY A 363 2.46 11.19 -11.83
C GLY A 363 1.63 10.97 -10.56
N GLY A 364 1.25 12.02 -9.83
CA GLY A 364 0.45 11.97 -8.61
C GLY A 364 -0.65 13.03 -8.57
N ARG A 365 -1.52 12.99 -7.54
CA ARG A 365 -2.64 13.92 -7.37
C ARG A 365 -2.33 15.01 -6.38
N ALA A 366 -2.20 16.25 -6.83
CA ALA A 366 -2.14 17.42 -5.96
C ALA A 366 -3.53 17.77 -5.38
N THR A 367 -4.60 17.51 -6.13
CA THR A 367 -6.00 17.68 -5.74
C THR A 367 -6.83 16.47 -6.18
N LYS A 368 -8.06 16.32 -5.69
CA LYS A 368 -8.97 15.22 -6.09
C LYS A 368 -9.32 15.26 -7.58
N GLU A 369 -9.29 16.43 -8.17
CA GLU A 369 -9.62 16.69 -9.58
C GLU A 369 -8.41 16.52 -10.51
N SER A 370 -7.21 16.32 -9.96
CA SER A 370 -5.98 16.16 -10.76
C SER A 370 -6.09 14.94 -11.68
N VAL A 371 -5.81 15.14 -12.96
CA VAL A 371 -5.64 14.06 -13.94
C VAL A 371 -4.19 13.59 -13.87
N ILE A 372 -4.00 12.29 -13.64
CA ILE A 372 -2.67 11.69 -13.57
C ILE A 372 -2.14 11.39 -14.96
N ASP A 373 -0.90 11.76 -15.20
CA ASP A 373 -0.13 11.28 -16.35
C ASP A 373 0.59 9.97 -15.97
N LEU A 374 0.12 8.88 -16.54
CA LEU A 374 0.65 7.54 -16.24
C LEU A 374 2.04 7.29 -16.80
N SER A 375 2.51 8.10 -17.76
CA SER A 375 3.77 7.91 -18.48
C SER A 375 4.99 8.50 -17.77
N VAL A 376 4.78 9.45 -16.86
CA VAL A 376 5.85 10.21 -16.21
C VAL A 376 6.32 9.57 -14.90
N GLY A 377 7.51 9.98 -14.45
CA GLY A 377 8.10 9.52 -13.20
C GLY A 377 9.62 9.50 -13.28
N LEU A 378 10.23 8.61 -12.51
CA LEU A 378 11.68 8.46 -12.47
C LEU A 378 12.10 7.02 -12.15
N ILE A 379 13.33 6.67 -12.54
CA ILE A 379 13.97 5.38 -12.22
C ILE A 379 15.27 5.69 -11.49
N LEU A 380 15.37 5.31 -10.22
CA LEU A 380 16.58 5.46 -9.42
C LEU A 380 17.67 4.47 -9.88
N LYS A 381 18.92 4.94 -9.96
CA LYS A 381 20.10 4.13 -10.30
C LYS A 381 21.04 3.94 -9.11
N LYS A 382 20.89 4.76 -8.09
CA LYS A 382 21.70 4.72 -6.86
C LYS A 382 20.77 4.58 -5.65
N LYS A 383 21.12 3.68 -4.76
CA LYS A 383 20.40 3.36 -3.53
C LYS A 383 21.29 3.61 -2.31
N VAL A 384 20.73 3.58 -1.11
CA VAL A 384 21.48 3.74 0.15
C VAL A 384 22.61 2.70 0.21
N GLY A 385 23.83 3.16 0.54
CA GLY A 385 25.05 2.35 0.55
C GLY A 385 25.87 2.40 -0.74
N ASP A 386 25.27 2.82 -1.86
CA ASP A 386 26.00 2.87 -3.15
C ASP A 386 27.04 3.99 -3.17
N ALA A 387 28.17 3.70 -3.78
CA ALA A 387 29.15 4.72 -4.15
C ALA A 387 28.65 5.53 -5.34
N VAL A 388 28.94 6.83 -5.34
CA VAL A 388 28.63 7.75 -6.43
C VAL A 388 29.82 8.69 -6.68
N THR A 389 30.07 8.99 -7.94
CA THR A 389 31.09 9.95 -8.37
C THR A 389 30.42 11.15 -9.02
N ALA A 390 30.97 12.35 -8.83
CA ALA A 390 30.52 13.53 -9.54
C ALA A 390 30.49 13.30 -11.06
N GLY A 391 29.35 13.58 -11.71
CA GLY A 391 29.08 13.26 -13.10
C GLY A 391 28.33 11.94 -13.33
N GLU A 392 28.18 11.07 -12.31
CA GLU A 392 27.35 9.87 -12.41
C GLU A 392 25.85 10.16 -12.29
N SER A 393 25.03 9.33 -12.94
CA SER A 393 23.58 9.43 -12.87
C SER A 393 23.04 8.84 -11.57
N LEU A 394 22.22 9.62 -10.84
CA LEU A 394 21.41 9.16 -9.72
C LEU A 394 20.12 8.47 -10.17
N GLY A 395 19.63 8.81 -11.35
CA GLY A 395 18.42 8.26 -11.90
C GLY A 395 18.03 8.88 -13.24
N THR A 396 17.08 8.27 -13.91
CA THR A 396 16.51 8.75 -15.18
C THR A 396 15.12 9.36 -14.93
N ILE A 397 14.91 10.60 -15.34
CA ILE A 397 13.63 11.31 -15.29
C ILE A 397 12.87 11.05 -16.60
N HIS A 398 11.59 10.70 -16.48
CA HIS A 398 10.64 10.54 -17.57
C HIS A 398 9.60 11.67 -17.51
N ALA A 399 9.55 12.55 -18.50
CA ALA A 399 8.77 13.79 -18.47
C ALA A 399 8.12 14.12 -19.81
N GLN A 400 7.11 15.00 -19.79
CA GLN A 400 6.45 15.50 -21.01
C GLN A 400 7.27 16.58 -21.71
N SER A 401 8.19 17.26 -21.03
CA SER A 401 9.05 18.30 -21.62
C SER A 401 10.45 18.30 -21.03
N VAL A 402 11.41 18.83 -21.80
CA VAL A 402 12.81 18.98 -21.34
C VAL A 402 12.91 19.90 -20.13
N GLU A 403 12.08 20.95 -20.07
CA GLU A 403 12.07 21.89 -18.95
C GLU A 403 11.62 21.19 -17.65
N ALA A 404 10.51 20.43 -17.72
CA ALA A 404 10.02 19.63 -16.58
C ALA A 404 11.08 18.60 -16.14
N ALA A 405 11.73 17.93 -17.10
CA ALA A 405 12.76 16.95 -16.81
C ALA A 405 13.98 17.57 -16.09
N LYS A 406 14.44 18.74 -16.52
CA LYS A 406 15.55 19.45 -15.86
C LYS A 406 15.23 19.84 -14.44
N LYS A 407 14.03 20.42 -14.21
CA LYS A 407 13.58 20.79 -12.87
C LYS A 407 13.47 19.57 -11.96
N ALA A 408 12.92 18.46 -12.46
CA ALA A 408 12.81 17.21 -11.72
C ALA A 408 14.18 16.60 -11.39
N ALA A 409 15.16 16.70 -12.29
CA ALA A 409 16.53 16.26 -12.06
C ALA A 409 17.23 17.05 -10.93
N GLU A 410 17.02 18.36 -10.88
CA GLU A 410 17.51 19.21 -9.77
C GLU A 410 16.85 18.82 -8.45
N MET A 411 15.52 18.63 -8.45
CA MET A 411 14.78 18.17 -7.27
C MET A 411 15.28 16.80 -6.80
N LEU A 412 15.49 15.84 -7.72
CA LEU A 412 15.99 14.52 -7.36
C LEU A 412 17.38 14.58 -6.72
N ASN A 413 18.29 15.43 -7.22
CA ASN A 413 19.61 15.64 -6.58
C ASN A 413 19.49 16.11 -5.13
N ALA A 414 18.50 16.95 -4.82
CA ALA A 414 18.25 17.44 -3.47
C ALA A 414 17.71 16.35 -2.52
N CYS A 415 17.08 15.29 -3.05
CA CYS A 415 16.60 14.16 -2.24
C CYS A 415 17.72 13.30 -1.66
N TYR A 416 18.96 13.41 -2.20
CA TYR A 416 20.10 12.57 -1.81
C TYR A 416 21.00 13.24 -0.78
N THR A 417 21.29 12.52 0.30
CA THR A 417 22.36 12.87 1.23
C THR A 417 23.57 12.00 0.91
N ILE A 418 24.68 12.61 0.48
CA ILE A 418 25.93 11.93 0.12
C ILE A 418 27.00 12.33 1.12
N VAL A 419 27.75 11.32 1.62
CA VAL A 419 28.81 11.46 2.64
C VAL A 419 30.13 10.84 2.14
N PRO A 420 31.27 11.28 2.64
CA PRO A 420 32.57 10.77 2.17
C PRO A 420 32.86 9.32 2.57
N GLU A 421 32.33 8.86 3.72
CA GLU A 421 32.63 7.52 4.23
C GLU A 421 31.60 6.49 3.72
N PRO A 422 32.00 5.20 3.57
CA PRO A 422 31.08 4.12 3.25
C PRO A 422 29.92 4.03 4.25
N VAL A 423 28.74 3.75 3.75
CA VAL A 423 27.50 3.62 4.53
C VAL A 423 27.06 2.17 4.49
N GLU A 424 26.81 1.59 5.66
CA GLU A 424 26.20 0.27 5.77
C GLU A 424 24.68 0.39 5.53
N LYS A 425 24.16 -0.46 4.65
CA LYS A 425 22.72 -0.49 4.36
C LYS A 425 21.96 -1.14 5.52
N PRO A 426 20.93 -0.50 6.07
CA PRO A 426 20.13 -1.08 7.14
C PRO A 426 19.34 -2.31 6.66
N ALA A 427 18.96 -3.18 7.60
CA ALA A 427 18.11 -4.33 7.30
C ALA A 427 16.75 -3.88 6.75
N PHE A 428 16.43 -4.35 5.56
CA PHE A 428 15.18 -3.98 4.87
C PHE A 428 13.94 -4.59 5.56
N ILE A 429 13.97 -5.89 5.91
CA ILE A 429 12.92 -6.53 6.72
C ILE A 429 13.33 -6.43 8.18
N LYS A 430 12.57 -5.67 8.97
CA LYS A 430 12.87 -5.36 10.38
C LYS A 430 12.19 -6.31 11.37
N GLY A 431 11.23 -7.12 10.91
CA GLY A 431 10.55 -8.12 11.73
C GLY A 431 9.25 -8.63 11.15
N ILE A 432 8.76 -9.73 11.73
CA ILE A 432 7.46 -10.33 11.40
C ILE A 432 6.71 -10.53 12.72
N VAL A 433 5.44 -10.09 12.76
CA VAL A 433 4.51 -10.24 13.87
C VAL A 433 3.38 -11.18 13.43
N ARG A 434 3.20 -12.27 14.21
CA ARG A 434 2.15 -13.27 13.96
C ARG A 434 1.16 -13.34 15.08
#